data_2e0a45e2e6ce6937354c5436b6496792
#
_entry.id   2e0a45e2e6ce6937354c5436b6496792
#
_cell.length_a   1.000
_cell.length_b   1.000
_cell.length_c   1.000
_cell.angle_alpha   90.00
_cell.angle_beta   90.00
_cell.angle_gamma   90.00
#
_symmetry.space_group_name_H-M   'P 1'
#
loop_
_entity.id
_entity.type
_entity.pdbx_description
1 polymer ?
#
loop_
_entity_poly.entity_id
_entity_poly.type
_entity_poly.pdbx_seq_one_letter_code
_entity_poly.pdbx_strand_id
1 'polypeptide(L)'
;MYSILPALVSSVFLGYGLYVLCTQGFTRIGISFSVLCVTSAFWQGTWAVLFQVHNPAVAIFLIKFGYLLILFLPTSLYHFLTEVSDRPQERHLVYLSYGLASILAVFLIGSDLFVSGYYEYFWGYYPKAGLLHPIHVLQTVVVVNRGLYITYMQQRNAHPTNASGCVSALPAY
;
A
#
# COMPACT_ATOMS: atom_id res chain seq x y z
N MET A 1 -15.83 -14.98 -14.26
CA MET A 1 -16.53 -14.49 -13.05
C MET A 1 -15.54 -13.89 -12.02
N TYR A 2 -14.42 -14.56 -11.73
CA TYR A 2 -13.43 -14.11 -10.73
C TYR A 2 -12.73 -12.78 -11.05
N SER A 3 -12.64 -12.38 -12.34
CA SER A 3 -11.99 -11.15 -12.79
C SER A 3 -12.79 -9.86 -12.50
N ILE A 4 -14.10 -9.98 -12.28
CA ILE A 4 -15.00 -8.80 -12.16
C ILE A 4 -14.68 -7.99 -10.92
N LEU A 5 -14.54 -8.64 -9.78
CA LEU A 5 -14.26 -7.93 -8.53
C LEU A 5 -12.92 -7.19 -8.54
N PRO A 6 -11.79 -7.82 -8.93
CA PRO A 6 -10.53 -7.08 -9.06
C PRO A 6 -10.59 -5.95 -10.10
N ALA A 7 -11.31 -6.12 -11.22
CA ALA A 7 -11.47 -5.07 -12.22
C ALA A 7 -12.25 -3.85 -11.67
N LEU A 8 -13.34 -4.09 -10.94
CA LEU A 8 -14.10 -3.02 -10.28
C LEU A 8 -13.24 -2.29 -9.24
N VAL A 9 -12.54 -3.02 -8.37
CA VAL A 9 -11.65 -2.43 -7.36
C VAL A 9 -10.55 -1.62 -8.01
N SER A 10 -9.93 -2.12 -9.10
CA SER A 10 -8.94 -1.40 -9.90
C SER A 10 -9.49 -0.07 -10.42
N SER A 11 -10.69 -0.09 -11.01
CA SER A 11 -11.34 1.10 -11.55
C SER A 11 -11.67 2.13 -10.46
N VAL A 12 -12.12 1.69 -9.29
CA VAL A 12 -12.41 2.56 -8.15
C VAL A 12 -11.13 3.24 -7.64
N PHE A 13 -10.04 2.50 -7.44
CA PHE A 13 -8.78 3.11 -7.02
C PHE A 13 -8.25 4.11 -8.04
N LEU A 14 -8.31 3.78 -9.35
CA LEU A 14 -7.87 4.69 -10.39
C LEU A 14 -8.73 5.97 -10.40
N GLY A 15 -10.04 5.83 -10.30
CA GLY A 15 -10.99 6.96 -10.22
C GLY A 15 -10.71 7.85 -9.01
N TYR A 16 -10.51 7.29 -7.82
CA TYR A 16 -10.18 8.07 -6.62
C TYR A 16 -8.83 8.77 -6.71
N GLY A 17 -7.80 8.11 -7.23
CA GLY A 17 -6.49 8.72 -7.42
C GLY A 17 -6.56 9.93 -8.35
N LEU A 18 -7.25 9.80 -9.49
CA LEU A 18 -7.46 10.91 -10.43
C LEU A 18 -8.32 12.03 -9.81
N TYR A 19 -9.40 11.68 -9.13
CA TYR A 19 -10.25 12.65 -8.46
C TYR A 19 -9.48 13.53 -7.47
N VAL A 20 -8.64 12.91 -6.63
CA VAL A 20 -7.86 13.65 -5.64
C VAL A 20 -6.82 14.54 -6.31
N LEU A 21 -6.14 14.07 -7.37
CA LEU A 21 -5.21 14.92 -8.13
C LEU A 21 -5.92 16.12 -8.79
N CYS A 22 -7.11 15.92 -9.33
CA CYS A 22 -7.88 16.99 -9.96
C CYS A 22 -8.40 18.02 -8.95
N THR A 23 -8.76 17.59 -7.73
CA THR A 23 -9.38 18.47 -6.72
C THR A 23 -8.38 19.11 -5.78
N GLN A 24 -7.33 18.39 -5.36
CA GLN A 24 -6.33 18.87 -4.41
C GLN A 24 -5.01 19.31 -5.09
N GLY A 25 -4.86 19.04 -6.39
CA GLY A 25 -3.64 19.32 -7.13
C GLY A 25 -2.46 18.45 -6.68
N PHE A 26 -1.26 18.89 -7.06
CA PHE A 26 0.00 18.18 -6.77
C PHE A 26 0.54 18.51 -5.36
N THR A 27 -0.32 18.43 -4.35
CA THR A 27 0.11 18.52 -2.94
C THR A 27 0.82 17.23 -2.51
N ARG A 28 1.62 17.27 -1.43
CA ARG A 28 2.31 16.07 -0.90
C ARG A 28 1.32 14.96 -0.55
N ILE A 29 0.21 15.32 0.10
CA ILE A 29 -0.87 14.38 0.44
C ILE A 29 -1.53 13.86 -0.83
N GLY A 30 -1.87 14.73 -1.79
CA GLY A 30 -2.46 14.34 -3.06
C GLY A 30 -1.58 13.37 -3.86
N ILE A 31 -0.27 13.65 -3.94
CA ILE A 31 0.69 12.78 -4.63
C ILE A 31 0.82 11.43 -3.93
N SER A 32 1.03 11.39 -2.60
CA SER A 32 1.20 10.14 -1.85
C SER A 32 -0.05 9.27 -1.90
N PHE A 33 -1.25 9.87 -1.83
CA PHE A 33 -2.51 9.18 -2.01
C PHE A 33 -2.65 8.61 -3.44
N SER A 34 -2.28 9.39 -4.44
CA SER A 34 -2.37 8.94 -5.84
C SER A 34 -1.40 7.81 -6.13
N VAL A 35 -0.18 7.83 -5.56
CA VAL A 35 0.77 6.70 -5.65
C VAL A 35 0.17 5.43 -5.05
N LEU A 36 -0.46 5.53 -3.88
CA LEU A 36 -1.18 4.41 -3.26
C LEU A 36 -2.30 3.88 -4.17
N CYS A 37 -3.12 4.79 -4.72
CA CYS A 37 -4.22 4.44 -5.61
C CYS A 37 -3.74 3.77 -6.90
N VAL A 38 -2.73 4.33 -7.56
CA VAL A 38 -2.14 3.78 -8.79
C VAL A 38 -1.55 2.40 -8.53
N THR A 39 -0.77 2.24 -7.46
CA THR A 39 -0.18 0.95 -7.10
C THR A 39 -1.27 -0.11 -6.85
N SER A 40 -2.33 0.26 -6.11
CA SER A 40 -3.48 -0.62 -5.85
C SER A 40 -4.26 -0.96 -7.11
N ALA A 41 -4.51 0.04 -7.97
CA ALA A 41 -5.26 -0.15 -9.22
C ALA A 41 -4.55 -1.11 -10.16
N PHE A 42 -3.26 -0.89 -10.40
CA PHE A 42 -2.49 -1.78 -11.28
C PHE A 42 -2.34 -3.19 -10.71
N TRP A 43 -2.14 -3.32 -9.39
CA TRP A 43 -2.12 -4.62 -8.75
C TRP A 43 -3.43 -5.38 -8.95
N GLN A 44 -4.57 -4.77 -8.66
CA GLN A 44 -5.89 -5.38 -8.85
C GLN A 44 -6.20 -5.62 -10.33
N GLY A 45 -5.84 -4.68 -11.21
CA GLY A 45 -5.98 -4.85 -12.66
C GLY A 45 -5.19 -6.04 -13.20
N THR A 46 -3.97 -6.25 -12.70
CA THR A 46 -3.16 -7.42 -13.05
C THR A 46 -3.86 -8.74 -12.66
N TRP A 47 -4.45 -8.81 -11.46
CA TRP A 47 -5.24 -9.97 -11.04
C TRP A 47 -6.47 -10.18 -11.90
N ALA A 48 -7.17 -9.10 -12.28
CA ALA A 48 -8.33 -9.20 -13.18
C ALA A 48 -7.99 -9.84 -14.53
N VAL A 49 -6.80 -9.49 -15.07
CA VAL A 49 -6.30 -10.09 -16.31
C VAL A 49 -5.81 -11.51 -16.10
N LEU A 50 -5.05 -11.75 -15.02
CA LEU A 50 -4.46 -13.07 -14.71
C LEU A 50 -5.51 -14.19 -14.63
N PHE A 51 -6.69 -13.89 -14.07
CA PHE A 51 -7.80 -14.86 -13.98
C PHE A 51 -8.44 -15.23 -15.33
N GLN A 52 -8.04 -14.57 -16.42
CA GLN A 52 -8.53 -14.87 -17.78
C GLN A 52 -7.44 -15.49 -18.67
N VAL A 53 -6.20 -15.55 -18.19
CA VAL A 53 -5.06 -16.06 -18.94
C VAL A 53 -4.98 -17.57 -18.82
N HIS A 54 -4.79 -18.23 -19.97
CA HIS A 54 -4.56 -19.69 -20.06
C HIS A 54 -3.13 -20.06 -20.46
N ASN A 55 -2.35 -19.06 -20.91
CA ASN A 55 -0.96 -19.30 -21.30
C ASN A 55 -0.02 -19.16 -20.08
N PRO A 56 0.71 -20.24 -19.71
CA PRO A 56 1.59 -20.21 -18.54
C PRO A 56 2.71 -19.16 -18.61
N ALA A 57 3.25 -18.87 -19.80
CA ALA A 57 4.29 -17.87 -19.97
C ALA A 57 3.78 -16.44 -19.72
N VAL A 58 2.55 -16.16 -20.14
CA VAL A 58 1.88 -14.89 -19.86
C VAL A 58 1.50 -14.81 -18.38
N ALA A 59 1.05 -15.91 -17.80
CA ALA A 59 0.67 -15.99 -16.39
C ALA A 59 1.86 -15.65 -15.45
N ILE A 60 3.05 -16.25 -15.68
CA ILE A 60 4.22 -15.96 -14.84
C ILE A 60 4.68 -14.53 -14.99
N PHE A 61 4.60 -13.94 -16.18
CA PHE A 61 4.90 -12.52 -16.38
C PHE A 61 3.94 -11.63 -15.59
N LEU A 62 2.62 -11.87 -15.69
CA LEU A 62 1.62 -11.11 -14.94
C LEU A 62 1.76 -11.29 -13.43
N ILE A 63 2.07 -12.49 -12.96
CA ILE A 63 2.36 -12.76 -11.55
C ILE A 63 3.54 -11.90 -11.09
N LYS A 64 4.69 -11.93 -11.78
CA LYS A 64 5.86 -11.12 -11.41
C LYS A 64 5.54 -9.62 -11.49
N PHE A 65 4.80 -9.18 -12.50
CA PHE A 65 4.36 -7.78 -12.62
C PHE A 65 3.43 -7.37 -11.47
N GLY A 66 2.44 -8.17 -11.12
CA GLY A 66 1.56 -7.91 -9.98
C GLY A 66 2.31 -7.88 -8.64
N TYR A 67 3.29 -8.76 -8.46
CA TYR A 67 4.15 -8.75 -7.29
C TYR A 67 5.09 -7.54 -7.22
N LEU A 68 5.55 -7.03 -8.36
CA LEU A 68 6.30 -5.78 -8.39
C LEU A 68 5.49 -4.64 -7.77
N LEU A 69 4.20 -4.58 -8.07
CA LEU A 69 3.31 -3.55 -7.54
C LEU A 69 3.01 -3.76 -6.05
N ILE A 70 2.78 -5.02 -5.63
CA ILE A 70 2.48 -5.31 -4.23
C ILE A 70 3.67 -5.04 -3.29
N LEU A 71 4.92 -5.13 -3.80
CA LEU A 71 6.11 -4.77 -3.04
C LEU A 71 6.09 -3.30 -2.57
N PHE A 72 5.55 -2.41 -3.39
CA PHE A 72 5.47 -0.98 -3.09
C PHE A 72 4.18 -0.59 -2.35
N LEU A 73 3.15 -1.43 -2.35
CA LEU A 73 1.84 -1.11 -1.79
C LEU A 73 1.89 -0.74 -0.29
N PRO A 74 2.48 -1.54 0.62
CA PRO A 74 2.53 -1.19 2.03
C PRO A 74 3.37 0.07 2.29
N THR A 75 4.42 0.27 1.50
CA THR A 75 5.25 1.47 1.60
C THR A 75 4.50 2.73 1.13
N SER A 76 3.73 2.65 0.04
CA SER A 76 2.90 3.77 -0.42
C SER A 76 1.79 4.11 0.57
N LEU A 77 1.18 3.12 1.22
CA LEU A 77 0.24 3.34 2.32
C LEU A 77 0.91 4.06 3.50
N TYR A 78 2.07 3.58 3.94
CA TYR A 78 2.82 4.21 5.03
C TYR A 78 3.24 5.64 4.68
N HIS A 79 3.70 5.89 3.46
CA HIS A 79 4.01 7.22 2.96
C HIS A 79 2.80 8.15 3.04
N PHE A 80 1.65 7.70 2.55
CA PHE A 80 0.41 8.46 2.63
C PHE A 80 0.02 8.78 4.09
N LEU A 81 0.03 7.78 4.99
CA LEU A 81 -0.28 7.98 6.40
C LEU A 81 0.70 8.96 7.08
N THR A 82 1.97 8.93 6.70
CA THR A 82 3.00 9.86 7.21
C THR A 82 2.72 11.30 6.79
N GLU A 83 2.35 11.52 5.52
CA GLU A 83 2.03 12.87 5.03
C GLU A 83 0.71 13.41 5.62
N VAL A 84 -0.33 12.57 5.73
CA VAL A 84 -1.62 12.95 6.36
C VAL A 84 -1.43 13.26 7.85
N SER A 85 -0.55 12.53 8.53
CA SER A 85 -0.28 12.72 9.96
C SER A 85 0.70 13.87 10.25
N ASP A 86 1.19 14.58 9.22
CA ASP A 86 2.18 15.64 9.31
C ASP A 86 3.39 15.25 10.19
N ARG A 87 3.98 14.08 9.88
CA ARG A 87 5.10 13.50 10.63
C ARG A 87 6.38 13.48 9.77
N PRO A 88 7.03 14.62 9.53
CA PRO A 88 8.23 14.69 8.68
C PRO A 88 9.39 13.83 9.20
N GLN A 89 9.44 13.53 10.51
CA GLN A 89 10.44 12.66 11.13
C GLN A 89 10.38 11.21 10.62
N GLU A 90 9.20 10.75 10.15
CA GLU A 90 9.02 9.40 9.64
C GLU A 90 9.52 9.23 8.18
N ARG A 91 9.84 10.31 7.47
CA ARG A 91 10.23 10.24 6.04
C ARG A 91 11.46 9.38 5.79
N HIS A 92 12.42 9.35 6.70
CA HIS A 92 13.58 8.48 6.55
C HIS A 92 13.20 6.99 6.55
N LEU A 93 12.22 6.58 7.37
CA LEU A 93 11.70 5.21 7.37
C LEU A 93 10.91 4.91 6.10
N VAL A 94 10.17 5.90 5.56
CA VAL A 94 9.51 5.78 4.25
C VAL A 94 10.54 5.51 3.15
N TYR A 95 11.64 6.30 3.10
CA TYR A 95 12.71 6.09 2.11
C TYR A 95 13.42 4.75 2.28
N LEU A 96 13.70 4.32 3.52
CA LEU A 96 14.27 3.00 3.79
C LEU A 96 13.34 1.89 3.31
N SER A 97 12.03 2.02 3.54
CA SER A 97 11.04 1.05 3.07
C SER A 97 10.97 0.99 1.54
N TYR A 98 11.02 2.14 0.83
CA TYR A 98 11.13 2.17 -0.63
C TYR A 98 12.43 1.53 -1.11
N GLY A 99 13.55 1.78 -0.43
CA GLY A 99 14.85 1.15 -0.73
C GLY A 99 14.78 -0.38 -0.61
N LEU A 100 14.20 -0.89 0.48
CA LEU A 100 14.02 -2.34 0.67
C LEU A 100 13.09 -2.94 -0.40
N ALA A 101 11.95 -2.29 -0.69
CA ALA A 101 11.05 -2.72 -1.76
C ALA A 101 11.75 -2.76 -3.13
N SER A 102 12.60 -1.77 -3.42
CA SER A 102 13.39 -1.73 -4.67
C SER A 102 14.43 -2.84 -4.76
N ILE A 103 15.09 -3.17 -3.66
CA ILE A 103 16.02 -4.32 -3.59
C ILE A 103 15.26 -5.63 -3.85
N LEU A 104 14.12 -5.83 -3.20
CA LEU A 104 13.28 -7.01 -3.41
C LEU A 104 12.74 -7.08 -4.85
N ALA A 105 12.43 -5.93 -5.48
CA ALA A 105 12.01 -5.85 -6.86
C ALA A 105 13.11 -6.32 -7.85
N VAL A 106 14.38 -6.02 -7.58
CA VAL A 106 15.51 -6.52 -8.37
C VAL A 106 15.57 -8.06 -8.30
N PHE A 107 15.43 -8.64 -7.09
CA PHE A 107 15.39 -10.11 -6.94
C PHE A 107 14.15 -10.74 -7.57
N LEU A 108 13.00 -10.07 -7.54
CA LEU A 108 11.77 -10.53 -8.20
C LEU A 108 11.92 -10.65 -9.72
N ILE A 109 12.58 -9.63 -10.33
CA ILE A 109 12.77 -9.60 -11.79
C ILE A 109 13.91 -10.55 -12.21
N GLY A 110 15.02 -10.54 -11.48
CA GLY A 110 16.25 -11.23 -11.87
C GLY A 110 16.38 -12.68 -11.41
N SER A 111 15.45 -13.17 -10.56
CA SER A 111 15.55 -14.52 -9.99
C SER A 111 14.19 -15.12 -9.62
N ASP A 112 14.18 -16.38 -9.21
CA ASP A 112 12.99 -17.08 -8.68
C ASP A 112 12.99 -17.11 -7.13
N LEU A 113 13.86 -16.30 -6.50
CA LEU A 113 13.96 -16.25 -5.04
C LEU A 113 12.76 -15.59 -4.37
N PHE A 114 12.06 -14.69 -5.07
CA PHE A 114 10.88 -14.01 -4.53
C PHE A 114 9.57 -14.71 -4.93
N VAL A 115 9.42 -15.07 -6.20
CA VAL A 115 8.35 -15.88 -6.75
C VAL A 115 8.99 -17.10 -7.41
N SER A 116 8.78 -18.28 -6.83
CA SER A 116 9.41 -19.54 -7.29
C SER A 116 8.61 -20.26 -8.39
N GLY A 117 7.52 -19.68 -8.87
CA GLY A 117 6.65 -20.24 -9.88
C GLY A 117 5.17 -19.93 -9.61
N TYR A 118 4.30 -20.84 -10.04
CA TYR A 118 2.86 -20.70 -9.85
C TYR A 118 2.22 -22.05 -9.50
N TYR A 119 1.03 -21.98 -8.91
CA TYR A 119 0.07 -23.08 -8.81
C TYR A 119 -1.02 -22.88 -9.87
N GLU A 120 -1.48 -23.96 -10.48
CA GLU A 120 -2.60 -23.93 -11.39
C GLU A 120 -3.85 -24.48 -10.68
N TYR A 121 -4.88 -23.64 -10.60
CA TYR A 121 -6.17 -23.97 -10.02
C TYR A 121 -7.25 -23.89 -11.10
N PHE A 122 -8.42 -24.48 -10.85
CA PHE A 122 -9.57 -24.42 -11.76
C PHE A 122 -10.05 -22.98 -12.07
N TRP A 123 -9.70 -22.01 -11.22
CA TRP A 123 -10.03 -20.58 -11.36
C TRP A 123 -8.88 -19.72 -11.91
N GLY A 124 -7.73 -20.29 -12.17
CA GLY A 124 -6.57 -19.60 -12.73
C GLY A 124 -5.25 -19.89 -12.04
N TYR A 125 -4.25 -19.13 -12.40
CA TYR A 125 -2.89 -19.23 -11.86
C TYR A 125 -2.74 -18.45 -10.56
N TYR A 126 -1.98 -19.01 -9.63
CA TYR A 126 -1.66 -18.40 -8.34
C TYR A 126 -0.15 -18.46 -8.05
N PRO A 127 0.47 -17.38 -7.59
CA PRO A 127 1.91 -17.34 -7.34
C PRO A 127 2.34 -18.31 -6.25
N LYS A 128 3.52 -18.90 -6.45
CA LYS A 128 4.21 -19.70 -5.44
C LYS A 128 5.27 -18.82 -4.79
N ALA A 129 5.16 -18.61 -3.47
CA ALA A 129 6.10 -17.82 -2.70
C ALA A 129 7.50 -18.42 -2.73
N GLY A 130 8.51 -17.57 -2.96
CA GLY A 130 9.91 -17.92 -2.86
C GLY A 130 10.51 -17.60 -1.47
N LEU A 131 11.82 -17.83 -1.33
CA LEU A 131 12.55 -17.69 -0.06
C LEU A 131 12.53 -16.24 0.48
N LEU A 132 12.55 -15.23 -0.38
CA LEU A 132 12.57 -13.82 0.01
C LEU A 132 11.18 -13.24 0.32
N HIS A 133 10.11 -13.94 0.00
CA HIS A 133 8.75 -13.48 0.26
C HIS A 133 8.46 -13.14 1.74
N PRO A 134 8.94 -13.91 2.74
CA PRO A 134 8.74 -13.58 4.16
C PRO A 134 9.33 -12.23 4.57
N ILE A 135 10.40 -11.76 3.91
CA ILE A 135 11.01 -10.45 4.19
C ILE A 135 10.02 -9.33 3.83
N HIS A 136 9.34 -9.45 2.68
CA HIS A 136 8.30 -8.50 2.31
C HIS A 136 7.10 -8.54 3.26
N VAL A 137 6.67 -9.72 3.70
CA VAL A 137 5.60 -9.86 4.69
C VAL A 137 5.99 -9.18 6.00
N LEU A 138 7.20 -9.36 6.48
CA LEU A 138 7.72 -8.69 7.67
C LEU A 138 7.76 -7.16 7.47
N GLN A 139 8.28 -6.68 6.34
CA GLN A 139 8.25 -5.26 5.98
C GLN A 139 6.81 -4.71 6.04
N THR A 140 5.86 -5.41 5.42
CA THR A 140 4.43 -5.03 5.42
C THR A 140 3.90 -4.89 6.83
N VAL A 141 4.12 -5.88 7.70
CA VAL A 141 3.69 -5.85 9.09
C VAL A 141 4.27 -4.64 9.82
N VAL A 142 5.56 -4.39 9.68
CA VAL A 142 6.25 -3.29 10.36
C VAL A 142 5.72 -1.93 9.90
N VAL A 143 5.68 -1.67 8.59
CA VAL A 143 5.31 -0.34 8.08
C VAL A 143 3.82 -0.04 8.24
N VAL A 144 2.94 -1.04 8.10
CA VAL A 144 1.50 -0.84 8.30
C VAL A 144 1.19 -0.57 9.77
N ASN A 145 1.75 -1.36 10.70
CA ASN A 145 1.55 -1.10 12.13
C ASN A 145 2.14 0.25 12.56
N ARG A 146 3.31 0.65 12.02
CA ARG A 146 3.88 1.97 12.27
C ARG A 146 2.97 3.08 11.76
N GLY A 147 2.43 2.94 10.53
CA GLY A 147 1.48 3.89 9.95
C GLY A 147 0.21 4.04 10.79
N LEU A 148 -0.38 2.94 11.23
CA LEU A 148 -1.55 2.96 12.11
C LEU A 148 -1.24 3.61 13.46
N TYR A 149 -0.08 3.31 14.03
CA TYR A 149 0.36 3.90 15.30
C TYR A 149 0.49 5.42 15.21
N ILE A 150 1.15 5.98 14.19
CA ILE A 150 1.31 7.44 14.05
C ILE A 150 -0.04 8.13 13.85
N THR A 151 -0.96 7.51 13.07
CA THR A 151 -2.31 8.03 12.87
C THR A 151 -3.12 8.03 14.17
N TYR A 152 -3.05 6.95 14.94
CA TYR A 152 -3.69 6.85 16.25
C TYR A 152 -3.19 7.92 17.23
N MET A 153 -1.86 8.12 17.30
CA MET A 153 -1.27 9.12 18.17
C MET A 153 -1.67 10.56 17.77
N GLN A 154 -1.81 10.82 16.47
CA GLN A 154 -2.31 12.10 15.99
C GLN A 154 -3.76 12.33 16.43
N GLN A 155 -4.66 11.35 16.25
CA GLN A 155 -6.05 11.46 16.68
C GLN A 155 -6.18 11.69 18.19
N ARG A 156 -5.40 10.96 18.99
CA ARG A 156 -5.37 11.13 20.45
C ARG A 156 -4.94 12.54 20.86
N ASN A 157 -3.96 13.12 20.19
CA ASN A 157 -3.47 14.47 20.49
C ASN A 157 -4.43 15.57 19.99
N ALA A 158 -5.20 15.30 18.91
CA ALA A 158 -6.20 16.22 18.39
C ALA A 158 -7.47 16.31 19.26
N HIS A 159 -7.75 15.27 20.04
CA HIS A 159 -8.86 15.24 21.00
C HIS A 159 -8.30 15.07 22.43
N PRO A 160 -7.68 16.10 23.03
CA PRO A 160 -7.42 16.07 24.46
C PRO A 160 -8.79 16.02 25.14
N THR A 161 -9.14 14.88 25.73
CA THR A 161 -10.29 14.79 26.64
C THR A 161 -10.15 15.91 27.64
N ASN A 162 -11.08 16.87 27.66
CA ASN A 162 -11.21 17.93 28.63
C ASN A 162 -11.50 17.33 30.02
N ALA A 163 -10.53 16.64 30.60
CA ALA A 163 -10.60 16.04 31.92
C ALA A 163 -9.76 16.81 32.97
N SER A 164 -9.50 18.11 32.74
CA SER A 164 -8.86 18.95 33.77
C SER A 164 -8.98 20.45 33.47
N GLY A 165 -10.19 20.96 33.40
CA GLY A 165 -10.32 22.39 33.09
C GLY A 165 -11.65 23.02 33.48
N CYS A 166 -12.30 22.53 34.52
CA CYS A 166 -13.52 23.17 35.02
C CYS A 166 -13.49 23.29 36.57
N VAL A 167 -12.38 23.75 37.10
CA VAL A 167 -12.39 24.28 38.49
C VAL A 167 -11.41 25.45 38.54
N SER A 168 -11.92 26.65 38.58
CA SER A 168 -11.35 27.89 39.08
C SER A 168 -11.47 29.04 38.10
N ALA A 169 -12.61 29.71 38.12
CA ALA A 169 -12.69 31.17 38.04
C ALA A 169 -14.13 31.60 38.44
N LEU A 170 -14.44 31.54 39.72
CA LEU A 170 -15.41 32.46 40.31
C LEU A 170 -14.62 33.68 40.76
N PRO A 171 -14.85 34.88 40.20
CA PRO A 171 -14.35 36.09 40.81
C PRO A 171 -15.11 36.36 42.12
N ALA A 172 -14.38 36.57 43.19
CA ALA A 172 -14.88 37.11 44.43
C ALA A 172 -15.36 38.57 44.20
N TYR A 173 -16.65 38.81 44.49
CA TYR A 173 -17.20 40.08 44.95
C TYR A 173 -18.18 39.80 46.07
#